data_c4c70a729df2fa9fb7afe1cd6df30e2c
#
_entry.id   c4c70a729df2fa9fb7afe1cd6df30e2c
#
_cell.length_a   1.000
_cell.length_b   1.000
_cell.length_c   1.000
_cell.angle_alpha   90.00
_cell.angle_beta   90.00
_cell.angle_gamma   90.00
#
_symmetry.space_group_name_H-M   'P 1'
#
loop_
_entity.id
_entity.type
_entity.pdbx_description
1 polymer ?
#
loop_
_entity_poly.entity_id
_entity_poly.type
_entity_poly.pdbx_seq_one_letter_code
_entity_poly.pdbx_strand_id
1 'polypeptide(L)'
;MASAPSSSSRPNSPQKGDWESCSISHAHLSKLQTQGYLPPADLVSVRAGLTSHSGEALAENFPNPSKEERVCFVSFLLRGVGFPIHPFLRGLLEYYGLQLHNLTPGSILHIAGFVALCELFLGCEAHFELWPKFFCLVPRSQKGSIFEVGGAEVWRIAGTGYLSGTTKKASEDWLTEWFYIEDVILPNPIRRGLPEFSSAPLKKRAS
;
A
#
# COMPACT_ATOMS: atom_id res chain seq x y z
N MET A 1 14.19 35.80 -40.49
CA MET A 1 14.21 34.35 -40.38
C MET A 1 14.80 33.99 -39.02
N ALA A 2 13.97 33.69 -38.05
CA ALA A 2 14.40 33.36 -36.69
C ALA A 2 14.08 31.84 -36.47
N SER A 3 15.14 31.07 -36.27
CA SER A 3 15.07 29.63 -36.00
C SER A 3 14.63 29.38 -34.58
N ALA A 4 13.56 28.60 -34.36
CA ALA A 4 13.13 28.14 -33.06
C ALA A 4 14.06 27.05 -32.53
N PRO A 5 14.35 27.00 -31.23
CA PRO A 5 15.11 25.91 -30.63
C PRO A 5 14.22 24.68 -30.45
N SER A 6 14.63 23.56 -31.00
CA SER A 6 14.03 22.25 -30.79
C SER A 6 14.31 21.78 -29.38
N SER A 7 13.29 21.75 -28.52
CA SER A 7 13.35 21.10 -27.21
C SER A 7 13.23 19.58 -27.38
N SER A 8 14.36 18.89 -27.37
CA SER A 8 14.38 17.44 -27.21
C SER A 8 14.02 17.08 -25.76
N SER A 9 12.80 16.68 -25.51
CA SER A 9 12.39 16.08 -24.25
C SER A 9 13.07 14.71 -24.11
N ARG A 10 14.09 14.64 -23.25
CA ARG A 10 14.65 13.37 -22.76
C ARG A 10 13.54 12.62 -22.02
N PRO A 11 13.42 11.29 -22.19
CA PRO A 11 12.51 10.52 -21.35
C PRO A 11 12.91 10.72 -19.88
N ASN A 12 11.95 11.14 -19.06
CA ASN A 12 12.13 11.28 -17.62
C ASN A 12 12.59 9.93 -17.05
N SER A 13 13.82 9.87 -16.59
CA SER A 13 14.27 8.81 -15.71
C SER A 13 13.37 8.84 -14.47
N PRO A 14 12.87 7.69 -13.99
CA PRO A 14 12.05 7.66 -12.78
C PRO A 14 12.80 8.38 -11.65
N GLN A 15 12.20 9.42 -11.11
CA GLN A 15 12.77 10.12 -9.96
C GLN A 15 12.63 9.22 -8.75
N LYS A 16 13.67 9.15 -7.91
CA LYS A 16 13.73 8.28 -6.72
C LYS A 16 12.54 8.50 -5.77
N GLY A 17 11.88 9.65 -5.80
CA GLY A 17 10.78 9.99 -4.90
C GLY A 17 11.20 9.84 -3.42
N ASP A 18 10.27 9.34 -2.60
CA ASP A 18 10.47 9.09 -1.16
C ASP A 18 10.93 7.64 -0.87
N TRP A 19 11.38 6.91 -1.90
CA TRP A 19 11.81 5.53 -1.76
C TRP A 19 13.16 5.41 -1.08
N GLU A 20 13.26 4.51 -0.13
CA GLU A 20 14.50 4.11 0.53
C GLU A 20 15.04 2.80 -0.08
N SER A 21 16.36 2.59 -0.01
CA SER A 21 16.99 1.37 -0.50
C SER A 21 16.47 0.13 0.22
N CYS A 22 16.19 -0.94 -0.51
CA CYS A 22 15.62 -2.16 0.05
C CYS A 22 16.60 -2.88 0.98
N SER A 23 16.13 -3.27 2.16
CA SER A 23 16.88 -4.09 3.12
C SER A 23 16.44 -5.56 3.16
N ILE A 24 15.39 -5.93 2.42
CA ILE A 24 14.81 -7.28 2.46
C ILE A 24 15.53 -8.22 1.50
N SER A 25 16.08 -9.29 2.05
CA SER A 25 16.71 -10.38 1.32
C SER A 25 15.77 -11.58 1.16
N HIS A 26 16.13 -12.53 0.31
CA HIS A 26 15.41 -13.81 0.16
C HIS A 26 15.31 -14.59 1.48
N ALA A 27 16.34 -14.55 2.33
CA ALA A 27 16.29 -15.19 3.65
C ALA A 27 15.21 -14.58 4.56
N HIS A 28 15.02 -13.26 4.49
CA HIS A 28 13.93 -12.61 5.21
C HIS A 28 12.55 -13.07 4.71
N LEU A 29 12.36 -13.14 3.38
CA LEU A 29 11.09 -13.60 2.79
C LEU A 29 10.79 -15.05 3.17
N SER A 30 11.77 -15.95 3.10
CA SER A 30 11.61 -17.35 3.52
C SER A 30 11.23 -17.46 5.00
N LYS A 31 11.79 -16.61 5.85
CA LYS A 31 11.41 -16.56 7.26
C LYS A 31 9.96 -16.11 7.44
N LEU A 32 9.51 -15.08 6.71
CA LEU A 32 8.12 -14.61 6.76
C LEU A 32 7.13 -15.68 6.27
N GLN A 33 7.51 -16.47 5.25
CA GLN A 33 6.72 -17.61 4.80
C GLN A 33 6.64 -18.71 5.87
N THR A 34 7.77 -19.07 6.48
CA THR A 34 7.81 -20.06 7.56
C THR A 34 6.99 -19.64 8.78
N GLN A 35 6.93 -18.33 9.05
CA GLN A 35 6.12 -17.76 10.14
C GLN A 35 4.64 -17.58 9.78
N GLY A 36 4.24 -17.88 8.55
CA GLY A 36 2.85 -17.77 8.09
C GLY A 36 2.37 -16.34 7.78
N TYR A 37 3.28 -15.36 7.71
CA TYR A 37 2.93 -13.99 7.28
C TYR A 37 2.77 -13.86 5.77
N LEU A 38 3.46 -14.71 5.02
CA LEU A 38 3.33 -14.81 3.56
C LEU A 38 2.80 -16.19 3.18
N PRO A 39 2.06 -16.28 2.09
CA PRO A 39 1.66 -17.57 1.53
C PRO A 39 2.88 -18.44 1.20
N PRO A 40 2.71 -19.77 1.16
CA PRO A 40 3.73 -20.68 0.65
C PRO A 40 4.20 -20.32 -0.77
N ALA A 41 5.45 -20.61 -1.09
CA ALA A 41 6.08 -20.20 -2.35
C ALA A 41 5.46 -20.85 -3.61
N ASP A 42 4.74 -21.94 -3.44
CA ASP A 42 3.97 -22.61 -4.51
C ASP A 42 2.64 -21.91 -4.83
N LEU A 43 2.16 -21.05 -3.95
CA LEU A 43 0.91 -20.32 -4.14
C LEU A 43 1.10 -18.89 -4.63
N VAL A 44 2.17 -18.22 -4.19
CA VAL A 44 2.43 -16.80 -4.53
C VAL A 44 3.92 -16.57 -4.69
N SER A 45 4.31 -15.99 -5.81
CA SER A 45 5.69 -15.60 -6.06
C SER A 45 6.05 -14.34 -5.27
N VAL A 46 7.21 -14.36 -4.62
CA VAL A 46 7.78 -13.21 -3.91
C VAL A 46 9.22 -12.99 -4.32
N ARG A 47 9.63 -11.73 -4.44
CA ARG A 47 10.98 -11.34 -4.84
C ARG A 47 11.53 -10.27 -3.90
N ALA A 48 12.76 -10.46 -3.47
CA ALA A 48 13.49 -9.51 -2.64
C ALA A 48 14.09 -8.38 -3.49
N GLY A 49 14.12 -7.16 -2.97
CA GLY A 49 14.84 -6.05 -3.57
C GLY A 49 16.33 -6.01 -3.16
N LEU A 50 16.73 -6.85 -2.20
CA LEU A 50 18.13 -7.04 -1.85
C LEU A 50 18.60 -8.40 -2.37
N THR A 51 19.50 -8.39 -3.34
CA THR A 51 20.11 -9.58 -3.93
C THR A 51 21.59 -9.67 -3.55
N SER A 52 22.13 -10.87 -3.51
CA SER A 52 23.57 -11.09 -3.29
C SER A 52 24.15 -11.78 -4.52
N HIS A 53 25.09 -11.13 -5.19
CA HIS A 53 25.83 -11.69 -6.30
C HIS A 53 27.33 -11.68 -5.96
N SER A 54 27.98 -12.85 -6.06
CA SER A 54 29.44 -12.99 -5.85
C SER A 54 29.95 -12.43 -4.51
N GLY A 55 29.11 -12.45 -3.46
CA GLY A 55 29.48 -11.95 -2.13
C GLY A 55 29.19 -10.46 -1.89
N GLU A 56 28.80 -9.72 -2.92
CA GLU A 56 28.36 -8.33 -2.77
C GLU A 56 26.85 -8.25 -2.69
N ALA A 57 26.35 -7.48 -1.72
CA ALA A 57 24.94 -7.19 -1.57
C ALA A 57 24.55 -6.01 -2.46
N LEU A 58 23.62 -6.25 -3.39
CA LEU A 58 23.05 -5.24 -4.28
C LEU A 58 21.62 -4.96 -3.84
N ALA A 59 21.41 -3.75 -3.29
CA ALA A 59 20.08 -3.26 -2.91
C ALA A 59 19.49 -2.43 -4.04
N GLU A 60 18.21 -2.69 -4.37
CA GLU A 60 17.47 -1.79 -5.23
C GLU A 60 17.17 -0.47 -4.46
N ASN A 61 17.43 0.68 -5.08
CA ASN A 61 17.22 1.99 -4.48
C ASN A 61 15.77 2.48 -4.61
N PHE A 62 15.04 1.95 -5.56
CA PHE A 62 13.61 2.17 -5.78
C PHE A 62 13.05 0.96 -6.53
N PRO A 63 11.75 0.64 -6.32
CA PRO A 63 11.19 -0.57 -6.89
C PRO A 63 10.95 -0.45 -8.41
N ASN A 64 11.14 -1.57 -9.07
CA ASN A 64 10.80 -1.78 -10.48
C ASN A 64 9.96 -3.07 -10.62
N PRO A 65 8.68 -3.05 -10.21
CA PRO A 65 7.82 -4.22 -10.27
C PRO A 65 7.45 -4.57 -11.71
N SER A 66 7.29 -5.86 -12.01
CA SER A 66 6.65 -6.31 -13.24
C SER A 66 5.16 -5.95 -13.24
N LYS A 67 4.45 -6.26 -14.34
CA LYS A 67 3.00 -5.99 -14.42
C LYS A 67 2.18 -6.81 -13.42
N GLU A 68 2.68 -7.98 -13.08
CA GLU A 68 2.06 -8.94 -12.19
C GLU A 68 2.46 -8.71 -10.73
N GLU A 69 3.52 -7.94 -10.47
CA GLU A 69 4.03 -7.67 -9.14
C GLU A 69 3.44 -6.40 -8.52
N ARG A 70 3.33 -6.43 -7.19
CA ARG A 70 3.05 -5.26 -6.33
C ARG A 70 4.18 -5.09 -5.34
N VAL A 71 4.42 -3.85 -4.94
CA VAL A 71 5.31 -3.56 -3.83
C VAL A 71 4.53 -3.65 -2.53
N CYS A 72 5.05 -4.45 -1.59
CA CYS A 72 4.52 -4.58 -0.24
C CYS A 72 5.63 -4.36 0.79
N PHE A 73 5.25 -3.90 1.98
CA PHE A 73 6.16 -3.69 3.10
C PHE A 73 5.93 -4.76 4.17
N VAL A 74 7.00 -5.21 4.83
CA VAL A 74 6.89 -6.14 5.97
C VAL A 74 5.95 -5.60 7.04
N SER A 75 6.04 -4.30 7.32
CA SER A 75 5.15 -3.62 8.25
C SER A 75 3.66 -3.74 7.92
N PHE A 76 3.30 -3.94 6.65
CA PHE A 76 1.90 -4.13 6.23
C PHE A 76 1.40 -5.53 6.56
N LEU A 77 2.24 -6.56 6.37
CA LEU A 77 1.94 -7.92 6.80
C LEU A 77 1.67 -7.98 8.30
N LEU A 78 2.55 -7.35 9.08
CA LEU A 78 2.43 -7.27 10.55
C LEU A 78 1.19 -6.50 11.03
N ARG A 79 0.51 -5.80 10.13
CA ARG A 79 -0.72 -5.03 10.40
C ARG A 79 -1.97 -5.57 9.70
N GLY A 80 -1.89 -6.80 9.21
CA GLY A 80 -3.05 -7.54 8.75
C GLY A 80 -3.30 -7.50 7.24
N VAL A 81 -2.32 -7.10 6.41
CA VAL A 81 -2.39 -7.40 4.98
C VAL A 81 -2.12 -8.89 4.78
N GLY A 82 -3.08 -9.59 4.20
CA GLY A 82 -2.92 -10.96 3.73
C GLY A 82 -2.93 -11.02 2.21
N PHE A 83 -2.51 -12.15 1.66
CA PHE A 83 -2.56 -12.42 0.22
C PHE A 83 -3.33 -13.72 -0.04
N PRO A 84 -4.28 -13.69 -0.98
CA PRO A 84 -4.69 -12.54 -1.83
C PRO A 84 -5.16 -11.33 -1.02
N ILE A 85 -4.91 -10.12 -1.54
CA ILE A 85 -5.34 -8.89 -0.89
C ILE A 85 -6.87 -8.92 -0.69
N HIS A 86 -7.32 -8.58 0.53
CA HIS A 86 -8.74 -8.57 0.89
C HIS A 86 -9.55 -7.68 -0.09
N PRO A 87 -10.74 -8.15 -0.56
CA PRO A 87 -11.55 -7.43 -1.55
C PRO A 87 -11.87 -5.98 -1.14
N PHE A 88 -12.15 -5.74 0.14
CA PHE A 88 -12.41 -4.38 0.64
C PHE A 88 -11.20 -3.46 0.47
N LEU A 89 -9.99 -3.91 0.85
CA LEU A 89 -8.75 -3.12 0.67
C LEU A 89 -8.50 -2.86 -0.82
N ARG A 90 -8.64 -3.87 -1.67
CA ARG A 90 -8.48 -3.73 -3.12
C ARG A 90 -9.46 -2.71 -3.70
N GLY A 91 -10.74 -2.80 -3.33
CA GLY A 91 -11.76 -1.87 -3.76
C GLY A 91 -11.51 -0.44 -3.26
N LEU A 92 -11.00 -0.29 -2.02
CA LEU A 92 -10.65 1.02 -1.46
C LEU A 92 -9.48 1.65 -2.22
N LEU A 93 -8.44 0.89 -2.53
CA LEU A 93 -7.31 1.35 -3.34
C LEU A 93 -7.79 1.79 -4.73
N GLU A 94 -8.62 0.99 -5.39
CA GLU A 94 -9.18 1.31 -6.70
C GLU A 94 -10.06 2.58 -6.65
N TYR A 95 -10.93 2.69 -5.64
CA TYR A 95 -11.82 3.86 -5.50
C TYR A 95 -11.06 5.17 -5.34
N TYR A 96 -9.95 5.16 -4.59
CA TYR A 96 -9.13 6.36 -4.38
C TYR A 96 -8.01 6.51 -5.42
N GLY A 97 -7.86 5.58 -6.38
CA GLY A 97 -6.77 5.60 -7.37
C GLY A 97 -5.39 5.42 -6.74
N LEU A 98 -5.28 4.64 -5.67
CA LEU A 98 -4.06 4.42 -4.92
C LEU A 98 -3.43 3.07 -5.24
N GLN A 99 -2.11 3.01 -5.06
CA GLN A 99 -1.36 1.78 -4.95
C GLN A 99 -1.14 1.42 -3.48
N LEU A 100 -0.84 0.16 -3.18
CA LEU A 100 -0.63 -0.30 -1.81
C LEU A 100 0.44 0.51 -1.08
N HIS A 101 1.56 0.82 -1.76
CA HIS A 101 2.67 1.59 -1.20
C HIS A 101 2.34 3.05 -0.86
N ASN A 102 1.23 3.59 -1.39
CA ASN A 102 0.80 4.95 -1.03
C ASN A 102 0.22 5.01 0.39
N LEU A 103 -0.20 3.88 0.99
CA LEU A 103 -0.72 3.84 2.36
C LEU A 103 0.41 3.84 3.39
N THR A 104 0.10 4.36 4.59
CA THR A 104 0.98 4.20 5.76
C THR A 104 0.70 2.87 6.48
N PRO A 105 1.65 2.33 7.26
CA PRO A 105 1.39 1.16 8.10
C PRO A 105 0.24 1.39 9.09
N GLY A 106 0.05 2.62 9.57
CA GLY A 106 -1.10 3.00 10.41
C GLY A 106 -2.42 2.91 9.67
N SER A 107 -2.44 3.34 8.40
CA SER A 107 -3.61 3.23 7.53
C SER A 107 -4.01 1.77 7.31
N ILE A 108 -3.05 0.91 7.05
CA ILE A 108 -3.27 -0.54 6.92
C ILE A 108 -3.93 -1.12 8.19
N LEU A 109 -3.42 -0.77 9.36
CA LEU A 109 -3.99 -1.25 10.62
C LEU A 109 -5.45 -0.80 10.80
N HIS A 110 -5.79 0.44 10.43
CA HIS A 110 -7.17 0.91 10.49
C HIS A 110 -8.08 0.16 9.52
N ILE A 111 -7.61 -0.12 8.30
CA ILE A 111 -8.37 -0.86 7.29
C ILE A 111 -8.56 -2.32 7.74
N ALA A 112 -7.50 -3.00 8.17
CA ALA A 112 -7.57 -4.38 8.66
C ALA A 112 -8.47 -4.48 9.91
N GLY A 113 -8.37 -3.54 10.84
CA GLY A 113 -9.23 -3.48 12.00
C GLY A 113 -10.70 -3.25 11.66
N PHE A 114 -11.00 -2.44 10.64
CA PHE A 114 -12.37 -2.26 10.14
C PHE A 114 -12.93 -3.54 9.52
N VAL A 115 -12.15 -4.22 8.68
CA VAL A 115 -12.53 -5.51 8.10
C VAL A 115 -12.81 -6.53 9.21
N ALA A 116 -11.89 -6.66 10.17
CA ALA A 116 -12.06 -7.58 11.29
C ALA A 116 -13.31 -7.23 12.13
N LEU A 117 -13.57 -5.95 12.38
CA LEU A 117 -14.78 -5.52 13.08
C LEU A 117 -16.05 -5.98 12.35
N CYS A 118 -16.13 -5.72 11.05
CA CYS A 118 -17.30 -6.08 10.26
C CYS A 118 -17.49 -7.60 10.20
N GLU A 119 -16.45 -8.34 9.85
CA GLU A 119 -16.58 -9.76 9.50
C GLU A 119 -16.54 -10.70 10.71
N LEU A 120 -15.67 -10.41 11.70
CA LEU A 120 -15.54 -11.28 12.87
C LEU A 120 -16.48 -10.91 14.03
N PHE A 121 -16.82 -9.63 14.19
CA PHE A 121 -17.63 -9.20 15.33
C PHE A 121 -19.06 -8.85 14.96
N LEU A 122 -19.29 -8.21 13.81
CA LEU A 122 -20.64 -7.84 13.38
C LEU A 122 -21.28 -8.88 12.46
N GLY A 123 -20.51 -9.85 11.92
CA GLY A 123 -20.99 -10.88 11.02
C GLY A 123 -21.48 -10.35 9.67
N CYS A 124 -20.99 -9.19 9.24
CA CYS A 124 -21.29 -8.60 7.93
C CYS A 124 -20.02 -8.36 7.13
N GLU A 125 -20.12 -8.33 5.81
CA GLU A 125 -18.99 -7.98 4.96
C GLU A 125 -18.54 -6.53 5.24
N ALA A 126 -17.23 -6.27 5.14
CA ALA A 126 -16.70 -4.91 5.20
C ALA A 126 -17.29 -4.07 4.05
N HIS A 127 -17.95 -2.97 4.39
CA HIS A 127 -18.83 -2.25 3.47
C HIS A 127 -18.40 -0.79 3.32
N PHE A 128 -18.29 -0.30 2.08
CA PHE A 128 -17.81 1.05 1.83
C PHE A 128 -18.77 2.13 2.32
N GLU A 129 -20.09 1.92 2.35
CA GLU A 129 -21.05 2.88 2.90
C GLU A 129 -20.87 3.10 4.41
N LEU A 130 -20.34 2.09 5.11
CA LEU A 130 -20.05 2.19 6.53
C LEU A 130 -18.68 2.83 6.79
N TRP A 131 -17.70 2.56 5.93
CA TRP A 131 -16.33 3.07 6.06
C TRP A 131 -16.23 4.57 6.27
N PRO A 132 -16.83 5.45 5.44
CA PRO A 132 -16.69 6.90 5.58
C PRO A 132 -17.42 7.48 6.80
N LYS A 133 -18.15 6.66 7.56
CA LYS A 133 -18.72 7.08 8.86
C LYS A 133 -17.68 7.03 9.98
N PHE A 134 -16.65 6.23 9.84
CA PHE A 134 -15.58 6.03 10.83
C PHE A 134 -14.25 6.63 10.41
N PHE A 135 -13.99 6.68 9.11
CA PHE A 135 -12.67 7.02 8.57
C PHE A 135 -12.75 7.99 7.41
N CYS A 136 -11.69 8.77 7.27
CA CYS A 136 -11.41 9.55 6.07
C CYS A 136 -9.97 9.32 5.63
N LEU A 137 -9.72 9.48 4.33
CA LEU A 137 -8.39 9.43 3.76
C LEU A 137 -7.85 10.85 3.62
N VAL A 138 -6.65 11.09 4.15
CA VAL A 138 -6.01 12.40 4.16
C VAL A 138 -4.66 12.31 3.44
N PRO A 139 -4.36 13.22 2.49
CA PRO A 139 -3.05 13.24 1.87
C PRO A 139 -2.00 13.69 2.89
N ARG A 140 -0.90 12.97 2.95
CA ARG A 140 0.28 13.31 3.75
C ARG A 140 1.27 14.05 2.84
N SER A 141 1.60 15.27 3.21
CA SER A 141 2.49 16.12 2.41
C SER A 141 3.51 16.84 3.28
N GLN A 142 4.65 17.14 2.69
CA GLN A 142 5.66 18.00 3.29
C GLN A 142 6.05 19.08 2.29
N LYS A 143 6.06 20.34 2.74
CA LYS A 143 6.43 21.52 1.91
C LYS A 143 5.65 21.60 0.58
N GLY A 144 4.37 21.14 0.57
CA GLY A 144 3.50 21.20 -0.60
C GLY A 144 3.61 20.02 -1.56
N SER A 145 4.55 19.09 -1.36
CA SER A 145 4.63 17.84 -2.13
C SER A 145 3.99 16.70 -1.34
N ILE A 146 3.14 15.92 -2.01
CA ILE A 146 2.55 14.69 -1.44
C ILE A 146 3.61 13.61 -1.52
N PHE A 147 3.80 12.84 -0.44
CA PHE A 147 4.69 11.69 -0.45
C PHE A 147 4.16 10.61 -1.41
N GLU A 148 5.05 10.01 -2.17
CA GLU A 148 4.71 8.85 -3.00
C GLU A 148 4.53 7.62 -2.12
N VAL A 149 5.46 7.37 -1.21
CA VAL A 149 5.40 6.26 -0.26
C VAL A 149 4.76 6.72 1.04
N GLY A 150 3.64 6.10 1.43
CA GLY A 150 2.92 6.49 2.63
C GLY A 150 2.28 7.88 2.54
N GLY A 151 1.97 8.36 1.32
CA GLY A 151 1.34 9.67 1.07
C GLY A 151 -0.15 9.73 1.36
N ALA A 152 -0.78 8.60 1.68
CA ALA A 152 -2.20 8.50 2.01
C ALA A 152 -2.38 7.95 3.44
N GLU A 153 -2.97 8.74 4.31
CA GLU A 153 -3.17 8.39 5.71
C GLU A 153 -4.66 8.26 6.03
N VAL A 154 -5.02 7.17 6.71
CA VAL A 154 -6.38 6.95 7.19
C VAL A 154 -6.52 7.54 8.58
N TRP A 155 -7.44 8.48 8.72
CA TRP A 155 -7.76 9.12 9.99
C TRP A 155 -9.15 8.73 10.46
N ARG A 156 -9.30 8.59 11.77
CA ARG A 156 -10.61 8.39 12.38
C ARG A 156 -11.39 9.70 12.39
N ILE A 157 -12.68 9.61 12.11
CA ILE A 157 -13.58 10.74 12.27
C ILE A 157 -13.81 10.99 13.76
N ALA A 158 -13.69 12.23 14.21
CA ALA A 158 -13.86 12.60 15.61
C ALA A 158 -15.26 12.22 16.12
N GLY A 159 -15.33 11.77 17.37
CA GLY A 159 -16.60 11.35 18.00
C GLY A 159 -17.03 9.91 17.69
N THR A 160 -16.32 9.19 16.84
CA THR A 160 -16.59 7.77 16.62
C THR A 160 -15.90 6.92 17.70
N GLY A 161 -16.69 6.17 18.49
CA GLY A 161 -16.20 5.29 19.56
C GLY A 161 -15.49 4.02 19.07
N TYR A 162 -14.81 4.09 17.92
CA TYR A 162 -14.15 2.95 17.29
C TYR A 162 -12.80 2.68 17.96
N LEU A 163 -12.61 1.43 18.42
CA LEU A 163 -11.38 0.87 18.98
C LEU A 163 -10.41 1.92 19.59
N SER A 164 -10.60 2.22 20.85
CA SER A 164 -9.65 3.02 21.62
C SER A 164 -8.46 2.13 22.03
N GLY A 165 -7.38 2.20 21.29
CA GLY A 165 -6.15 1.49 21.62
C GLY A 165 -4.94 2.28 21.14
N THR A 166 -3.86 2.23 21.91
CA THR A 166 -2.55 2.73 21.48
C THR A 166 -1.99 1.78 20.43
N THR A 167 -2.04 2.20 19.18
CA THR A 167 -1.35 1.48 18.11
C THR A 167 0.15 1.71 18.27
N LYS A 168 0.95 0.63 18.33
CA LYS A 168 2.42 0.77 18.22
C LYS A 168 2.73 1.51 16.93
N LYS A 169 3.55 2.55 17.01
CA LYS A 169 4.12 3.21 15.84
C LYS A 169 4.80 2.14 14.97
N ALA A 170 4.78 2.34 13.66
CA ALA A 170 5.66 1.57 12.78
C ALA A 170 7.11 1.84 13.18
N SER A 171 8.01 0.87 12.95
CA SER A 171 9.45 1.16 13.02
C SER A 171 9.76 2.32 12.09
N GLU A 172 10.73 3.15 12.43
CA GLU A 172 11.14 4.26 11.56
C GLU A 172 11.70 3.72 10.23
N ASP A 173 12.23 2.49 10.25
CA ASP A 173 12.86 1.83 9.12
C ASP A 173 11.88 1.12 8.16
N TRP A 174 10.57 1.21 8.37
CA TRP A 174 9.60 0.50 7.53
C TRP A 174 9.71 0.82 6.03
N LEU A 175 10.25 1.98 5.68
CA LEU A 175 10.45 2.42 4.30
C LEU A 175 11.53 1.61 3.55
N THR A 176 12.46 0.96 4.28
CA THR A 176 13.48 0.09 3.69
C THR A 176 13.02 -1.36 3.58
N GLU A 177 11.99 -1.74 4.32
CA GLU A 177 11.52 -3.13 4.45
C GLU A 177 10.47 -3.48 3.38
N TRP A 178 10.75 -3.25 2.11
CA TRP A 178 9.85 -3.55 1.02
C TRP A 178 10.34 -4.75 0.17
N PHE A 179 9.39 -5.37 -0.51
CA PHE A 179 9.60 -6.52 -1.38
C PHE A 179 8.52 -6.55 -2.46
N TYR A 180 8.71 -7.42 -3.46
CA TYR A 180 7.71 -7.65 -4.50
C TYR A 180 6.91 -8.90 -4.19
N ILE A 181 5.63 -8.84 -4.49
CA ILE A 181 4.72 -9.97 -4.37
C ILE A 181 3.81 -10.00 -5.58
N GLU A 182 3.57 -11.19 -6.10
CA GLU A 182 2.64 -11.41 -7.18
C GLU A 182 1.21 -11.05 -6.74
N ASP A 183 0.56 -10.18 -7.50
CA ASP A 183 -0.83 -9.81 -7.25
C ASP A 183 -1.77 -10.84 -7.87
N VAL A 184 -2.05 -11.91 -7.15
CA VAL A 184 -3.05 -12.89 -7.55
C VAL A 184 -4.41 -12.20 -7.58
N ILE A 185 -4.85 -11.83 -8.78
CA ILE A 185 -6.18 -11.27 -8.99
C ILE A 185 -7.17 -12.42 -8.95
N LEU A 186 -7.92 -12.52 -7.85
CA LEU A 186 -9.10 -13.39 -7.84
C LEU A 186 -10.09 -12.88 -8.90
N PRO A 187 -10.61 -13.75 -9.78
CA PRO A 187 -11.62 -13.34 -10.74
C PRO A 187 -12.82 -12.76 -9.99
N ASN A 188 -13.20 -11.54 -10.33
CA ASN A 188 -14.24 -10.73 -9.71
C ASN A 188 -13.95 -10.30 -8.26
N PRO A 189 -13.19 -9.21 -8.03
CA PRO A 189 -13.25 -8.52 -6.75
C PRO A 189 -14.71 -8.11 -6.53
N ILE A 190 -15.32 -8.61 -5.46
CA ILE A 190 -16.70 -8.26 -5.09
C ILE A 190 -16.69 -6.79 -4.69
N ARG A 191 -17.11 -5.92 -5.61
CA ARG A 191 -17.21 -4.46 -5.41
C ARG A 191 -18.50 -4.10 -4.64
N ARG A 192 -18.87 -4.88 -3.64
CA ARG A 192 -20.09 -4.62 -2.89
C ARG A 192 -19.98 -3.32 -2.12
N GLY A 193 -20.91 -2.41 -2.37
CA GLY A 193 -21.04 -1.14 -1.68
C GLY A 193 -20.05 -0.05 -2.08
N LEU A 194 -19.12 -0.31 -2.99
CA LEU A 194 -18.26 0.74 -3.56
C LEU A 194 -19.03 1.43 -4.70
N PRO A 195 -19.11 2.78 -4.69
CA PRO A 195 -19.62 3.50 -5.84
C PRO A 195 -18.74 3.22 -7.07
N GLU A 196 -19.32 3.30 -8.25
CA GLU A 196 -18.53 3.22 -9.48
C GLU A 196 -17.40 4.23 -9.46
N PHE A 197 -16.23 3.82 -9.96
CA PHE A 197 -15.06 4.70 -10.04
C PHE A 197 -15.39 5.93 -10.87
N SER A 198 -15.36 7.09 -10.22
CA SER A 198 -15.44 8.37 -10.91
C SER A 198 -14.02 8.94 -11.01
N SER A 199 -13.54 9.19 -12.22
CA SER A 199 -12.28 9.89 -12.47
C SER A 199 -12.34 11.38 -12.10
N ALA A 200 -13.47 11.85 -11.56
CA ALA A 200 -13.60 13.22 -11.09
C ALA A 200 -12.73 13.45 -9.84
N PRO A 201 -11.93 14.52 -9.77
CA PRO A 201 -11.13 14.84 -8.62
C PRO A 201 -12.03 14.97 -7.38
N LEU A 202 -11.61 14.38 -6.26
CA LEU A 202 -12.28 14.50 -4.97
C LEU A 202 -12.53 15.97 -4.66
N LYS A 203 -13.80 16.38 -4.62
CA LYS A 203 -14.16 17.72 -4.16
C LYS A 203 -13.66 17.86 -2.73
N LYS A 204 -12.71 18.80 -2.50
CA LYS A 204 -12.34 19.21 -1.15
C LYS A 204 -13.62 19.50 -0.38
N ARG A 205 -13.86 18.79 0.71
CA ARG A 205 -14.89 19.21 1.67
C ARG A 205 -14.48 20.60 2.14
N ALA A 206 -15.34 21.59 1.88
CA ALA A 206 -15.22 22.90 2.50
C ALA A 206 -15.26 22.69 4.02
N SER A 207 -14.23 23.20 4.70
CA SER A 207 -14.13 23.30 6.16
C SER A 207 -15.22 24.18 6.71
#